data_05e6e75363fc69f29898408352d5911d
#
_entry.id   05e6e75363fc69f29898408352d5911d
#
_cell.length_a   1.000
_cell.length_b   1.000
_cell.length_c   1.000
_cell.angle_alpha   90.00
_cell.angle_beta   90.00
_cell.angle_gamma   90.00
#
_symmetry.space_group_name_H-M   'P 1'
#
loop_
_entity.id
_entity.type
_entity.pdbx_description
1 polymer ?
#
loop_
_entity_poly.entity_id
_entity_poly.type
_entity_poly.pdbx_seq_one_letter_code
_entity_poly.pdbx_strand_id
1 'polypeptide(L)'
;MYTVIGASGHVGSIVATELLNKGLSVQAILRNPTKAAQWQEKGAKVALADLLNYDSLATALKDTDTLFVMTPPAFHLEDPIGEHLKMLDNIAAAVQQSSIRKIVYLSSIGGHLRNGTGAILKLYDMEQKLRLLDIPTVGIRAGWFMENFGESIKQAASEGFFYSFINPADLKLPMVAAKDIGHLASLLMQQELQGHRMIELSGPDVYSAEDVASVLSTLFEKQISVKVIPSEQYQSTYRQFGLTDAAAKLMAEMNEGFNNGHIRFENKEGIEQIYGETTLAENMSFTIEKEHMNFRAK
;
A
#
# COMPACT_ATOMS: atom_id res chain seq x y z
N MET A 1 6.54 0.71 -23.01
CA MET A 1 6.25 -0.44 -22.11
C MET A 1 5.88 0.07 -20.73
N TYR A 2 4.86 -0.51 -20.10
CA TYR A 2 4.46 -0.22 -18.73
C TYR A 2 5.23 -1.10 -17.78
N THR A 3 5.91 -0.53 -16.79
CA THR A 3 6.68 -1.31 -15.81
C THR A 3 6.12 -1.11 -14.41
N VAL A 4 5.94 -2.20 -13.67
CA VAL A 4 5.32 -2.20 -12.34
C VAL A 4 6.31 -2.72 -11.31
N ILE A 5 6.79 -1.83 -10.42
CA ILE A 5 7.51 -2.22 -9.20
C ILE A 5 6.50 -2.70 -8.18
N GLY A 6 6.80 -3.81 -7.50
CA GLY A 6 5.90 -4.39 -6.51
C GLY A 6 4.76 -5.22 -7.10
N ALA A 7 4.90 -5.73 -8.33
CA ALA A 7 3.88 -6.55 -9.01
C ALA A 7 3.46 -7.81 -8.21
N SER A 8 4.24 -8.27 -7.25
CA SER A 8 3.89 -9.41 -6.38
C SER A 8 3.05 -9.05 -5.16
N GLY A 9 2.82 -7.75 -4.89
CA GLY A 9 2.04 -7.24 -3.76
C GLY A 9 0.56 -7.00 -4.12
N HIS A 10 -0.24 -6.59 -3.13
CA HIS A 10 -1.70 -6.38 -3.31
C HIS A 10 -1.99 -5.37 -4.42
N VAL A 11 -1.51 -4.15 -4.33
CA VAL A 11 -1.79 -3.08 -5.32
C VAL A 11 -1.08 -3.34 -6.64
N GLY A 12 0.23 -3.60 -6.63
CA GLY A 12 1.00 -3.78 -7.86
C GLY A 12 0.53 -4.95 -8.72
N SER A 13 0.01 -6.02 -8.11
CA SER A 13 -0.57 -7.14 -8.86
C SER A 13 -1.85 -6.75 -9.59
N ILE A 14 -2.67 -5.88 -9.02
CA ILE A 14 -3.88 -5.37 -9.65
C ILE A 14 -3.49 -4.45 -10.81
N VAL A 15 -2.59 -3.50 -10.60
CA VAL A 15 -2.07 -2.62 -11.64
C VAL A 15 -1.57 -3.41 -12.85
N ALA A 16 -0.68 -4.38 -12.63
CA ALA A 16 -0.11 -5.18 -13.71
C ALA A 16 -1.18 -6.03 -14.42
N THR A 17 -2.10 -6.65 -13.68
CA THR A 17 -3.16 -7.47 -14.25
C THR A 17 -4.15 -6.65 -15.09
N GLU A 18 -4.56 -5.47 -14.63
CA GLU A 18 -5.48 -4.61 -15.39
C GLU A 18 -4.86 -4.09 -16.68
N LEU A 19 -3.58 -3.71 -16.66
CA LEU A 19 -2.87 -3.31 -17.86
C LEU A 19 -2.76 -4.47 -18.88
N LEU A 20 -2.46 -5.68 -18.40
CA LEU A 20 -2.42 -6.89 -19.24
C LEU A 20 -3.78 -7.22 -19.84
N ASN A 21 -4.87 -7.12 -19.06
CA ASN A 21 -6.23 -7.38 -19.54
C ASN A 21 -6.67 -6.41 -20.64
N LYS A 22 -6.03 -5.23 -20.74
CA LYS A 22 -6.22 -4.27 -21.84
C LYS A 22 -5.29 -4.51 -23.03
N GLY A 23 -4.53 -5.61 -23.02
CA GLY A 23 -3.59 -5.97 -24.11
C GLY A 23 -2.34 -5.10 -24.15
N LEU A 24 -2.01 -4.37 -23.06
CA LEU A 24 -0.85 -3.50 -23.01
C LEU A 24 0.43 -4.29 -22.71
N SER A 25 1.58 -3.80 -23.22
CA SER A 25 2.89 -4.40 -22.93
C SER A 25 3.33 -4.07 -21.51
N VAL A 26 3.30 -5.06 -20.62
CA VAL A 26 3.61 -4.91 -19.19
C VAL A 26 4.88 -5.66 -18.81
N GLN A 27 5.73 -5.03 -17.99
CA GLN A 27 6.84 -5.66 -17.32
C GLN A 27 6.61 -5.67 -15.80
N ALA A 28 6.64 -6.84 -15.20
CA ALA A 28 6.59 -7.04 -13.76
C ALA A 28 8.01 -7.09 -13.19
N ILE A 29 8.35 -6.16 -12.28
CA ILE A 29 9.60 -6.24 -11.52
C ILE A 29 9.37 -7.08 -10.27
N LEU A 30 10.17 -8.13 -10.13
CA LEU A 30 10.13 -9.07 -9.02
C LEU A 30 11.50 -9.16 -8.35
N ARG A 31 11.53 -9.23 -7.03
CA ARG A 31 12.75 -9.56 -6.28
C ARG A 31 12.96 -11.08 -6.21
N ASN A 32 11.88 -11.83 -6.04
CA ASN A 32 11.91 -13.29 -5.92
C ASN A 32 11.46 -13.96 -7.22
N PRO A 33 12.28 -14.85 -7.83
CA PRO A 33 11.94 -15.51 -9.08
C PRO A 33 10.79 -16.53 -8.96
N THR A 34 10.38 -16.94 -7.77
CA THR A 34 9.34 -17.97 -7.58
C THR A 34 7.99 -17.62 -8.21
N LYS A 35 7.70 -16.31 -8.37
CA LYS A 35 6.46 -15.84 -9.00
C LYS A 35 6.64 -15.50 -10.50
N ALA A 36 7.84 -15.71 -11.07
CA ALA A 36 8.13 -15.32 -12.45
C ALA A 36 7.26 -16.06 -13.46
N ALA A 37 7.15 -17.40 -13.34
CA ALA A 37 6.33 -18.21 -14.24
C ALA A 37 4.87 -17.75 -14.27
N GLN A 38 4.27 -17.47 -13.12
CA GLN A 38 2.89 -17.00 -13.02
C GLN A 38 2.66 -15.68 -13.79
N TRP A 39 3.62 -14.76 -13.77
CA TRP A 39 3.51 -13.51 -14.51
C TRP A 39 3.74 -13.68 -16.02
N GLN A 40 4.68 -14.58 -16.38
CA GLN A 40 4.92 -14.92 -17.79
C GLN A 40 3.69 -15.60 -18.43
N GLU A 41 3.05 -16.52 -17.72
CA GLU A 41 1.80 -17.17 -18.14
C GLU A 41 0.67 -16.15 -18.37
N LYS A 42 0.63 -15.05 -17.59
CA LYS A 42 -0.30 -13.94 -17.79
C LYS A 42 0.08 -13.01 -18.96
N GLY A 43 1.21 -13.26 -19.62
CA GLY A 43 1.70 -12.45 -20.75
C GLY A 43 2.58 -11.26 -20.37
N ALA A 44 3.00 -11.12 -19.11
CA ALA A 44 3.95 -10.09 -18.72
C ALA A 44 5.38 -10.47 -19.06
N LYS A 45 6.20 -9.47 -19.43
CA LYS A 45 7.65 -9.59 -19.29
C LYS A 45 7.99 -9.59 -17.80
N VAL A 46 9.00 -10.35 -17.41
CA VAL A 46 9.48 -10.39 -16.02
C VAL A 46 10.92 -9.91 -15.99
N ALA A 47 11.21 -8.95 -15.12
CA ALA A 47 12.56 -8.54 -14.78
C ALA A 47 12.82 -8.84 -13.29
N LEU A 48 13.95 -9.45 -13.00
CA LEU A 48 14.41 -9.66 -11.62
C LEU A 48 15.29 -8.48 -11.23
N ALA A 49 14.86 -7.70 -10.23
CA ALA A 49 15.63 -6.59 -9.71
C ALA A 49 15.37 -6.39 -8.21
N ASP A 50 16.43 -5.97 -7.51
CA ASP A 50 16.35 -5.50 -6.14
C ASP A 50 16.47 -3.98 -6.11
N LEU A 51 15.57 -3.29 -5.43
CA LEU A 51 15.59 -1.84 -5.30
C LEU A 51 16.85 -1.32 -4.58
N LEU A 52 17.52 -2.17 -3.80
CA LEU A 52 18.80 -1.88 -3.15
C LEU A 52 20.01 -2.10 -4.09
N ASN A 53 19.81 -2.68 -5.27
CA ASN A 53 20.84 -2.92 -6.25
C ASN A 53 20.59 -2.07 -7.52
N TYR A 54 21.34 -0.98 -7.66
CA TYR A 54 21.21 -0.03 -8.77
C TYR A 54 21.32 -0.70 -10.13
N ASP A 55 22.34 -1.55 -10.36
CA ASP A 55 22.61 -2.13 -11.67
C ASP A 55 21.48 -3.03 -12.16
N SER A 56 20.92 -3.85 -11.25
CA SER A 56 19.77 -4.69 -11.58
C SER A 56 18.53 -3.86 -11.90
N LEU A 57 18.30 -2.78 -11.15
CA LEU A 57 17.16 -1.88 -11.36
C LEU A 57 17.33 -1.06 -12.65
N ALA A 58 18.50 -0.49 -12.91
CA ALA A 58 18.79 0.28 -14.13
C ALA A 58 18.62 -0.59 -15.38
N THR A 59 19.09 -1.85 -15.33
CA THR A 59 18.88 -2.81 -16.41
C THR A 59 17.40 -3.09 -16.63
N ALA A 60 16.62 -3.30 -15.56
CA ALA A 60 15.20 -3.58 -15.64
C ALA A 60 14.38 -2.38 -16.16
N LEU A 61 14.81 -1.14 -15.92
CA LEU A 61 14.07 0.07 -16.31
C LEU A 61 14.44 0.61 -17.70
N LYS A 62 15.43 0.06 -18.37
CA LYS A 62 15.99 0.59 -19.62
C LYS A 62 14.96 0.88 -20.71
N ASP A 63 14.01 -0.04 -20.92
CA ASP A 63 13.01 0.05 -22.01
C ASP A 63 11.61 0.46 -21.47
N THR A 64 11.56 1.10 -20.32
CA THR A 64 10.31 1.53 -19.65
C THR A 64 9.87 2.90 -20.17
N ASP A 65 8.59 3.03 -20.57
CA ASP A 65 7.98 4.32 -20.91
C ASP A 65 7.24 4.92 -19.73
N THR A 66 6.47 4.08 -19.01
CA THR A 66 5.66 4.48 -17.86
C THR A 66 5.96 3.55 -16.69
N LEU A 67 6.28 4.14 -15.55
CA LEU A 67 6.66 3.40 -14.34
C LEU A 67 5.62 3.56 -13.24
N PHE A 68 5.20 2.44 -12.65
CA PHE A 68 4.53 2.43 -11.34
C PHE A 68 5.54 2.14 -10.25
N VAL A 69 5.56 3.02 -9.23
CA VAL A 69 6.48 2.91 -8.09
C VAL A 69 5.69 2.66 -6.81
N MET A 70 5.99 1.57 -6.14
CA MET A 70 5.69 1.36 -4.73
C MET A 70 6.88 0.69 -4.05
N THR A 71 7.20 1.13 -2.85
CA THR A 71 8.30 0.56 -2.09
C THR A 71 7.78 -0.42 -1.05
N PRO A 72 8.45 -1.58 -0.87
CA PRO A 72 8.03 -2.56 0.12
C PRO A 72 8.21 -2.03 1.54
N PRO A 73 7.44 -2.52 2.52
CA PRO A 73 7.75 -2.31 3.92
C PRO A 73 9.06 -3.00 4.27
N ALA A 74 9.92 -2.32 5.04
CA ALA A 74 11.23 -2.82 5.45
C ALA A 74 11.26 -3.19 6.96
N PHE A 75 10.17 -3.75 7.48
CA PHE A 75 9.95 -3.95 8.92
C PHE A 75 10.87 -4.99 9.57
N HIS A 76 11.58 -5.78 8.77
CA HIS A 76 12.57 -6.77 9.22
C HIS A 76 14.00 -6.22 9.23
N LEU A 77 14.20 -4.96 8.81
CA LEU A 77 15.53 -4.33 8.76
C LEU A 77 15.76 -3.47 10.01
N GLU A 78 17.03 -3.36 10.41
CA GLU A 78 17.44 -2.55 11.58
C GLU A 78 17.33 -1.04 11.33
N ASP A 79 17.48 -0.61 10.07
CA ASP A 79 17.29 0.78 9.64
C ASP A 79 16.27 0.86 8.50
N PRO A 80 14.94 0.75 8.79
CA PRO A 80 13.91 0.76 7.77
C PRO A 80 13.85 2.05 6.95
N ILE A 81 14.16 3.19 7.54
CA ILE A 81 14.15 4.50 6.87
C ILE A 81 15.37 4.66 5.98
N GLY A 82 16.58 4.38 6.48
CA GLY A 82 17.81 4.49 5.69
C GLY A 82 17.82 3.54 4.48
N GLU A 83 17.35 2.31 4.66
CA GLU A 83 17.22 1.37 3.53
C GLU A 83 16.19 1.86 2.50
N HIS A 84 15.08 2.46 2.96
CA HIS A 84 14.12 3.05 2.04
C HIS A 84 14.71 4.24 1.25
N LEU A 85 15.48 5.10 1.89
CA LEU A 85 16.18 6.20 1.21
C LEU A 85 17.14 5.68 0.15
N LYS A 86 17.89 4.60 0.41
CA LYS A 86 18.75 3.94 -0.60
C LYS A 86 17.93 3.40 -1.78
N MET A 87 16.78 2.77 -1.52
CA MET A 87 15.87 2.35 -2.60
C MET A 87 15.43 3.54 -3.45
N LEU A 88 15.06 4.65 -2.85
CA LEU A 88 14.66 5.87 -3.55
C LEU A 88 15.80 6.48 -4.37
N ASP A 89 17.03 6.49 -3.83
CA ASP A 89 18.21 6.96 -4.55
C ASP A 89 18.44 6.13 -5.82
N ASN A 90 18.38 4.81 -5.70
CA ASN A 90 18.53 3.90 -6.82
C ASN A 90 17.40 4.07 -7.86
N ILE A 91 16.14 4.23 -7.41
CA ILE A 91 15.00 4.47 -8.31
C ILE A 91 15.22 5.79 -9.08
N ALA A 92 15.55 6.88 -8.38
CA ALA A 92 15.76 8.19 -9.01
C ALA A 92 16.91 8.17 -10.02
N ALA A 93 18.05 7.56 -9.66
CA ALA A 93 19.20 7.42 -10.55
C ALA A 93 18.88 6.55 -11.78
N ALA A 94 18.19 5.42 -11.60
CA ALA A 94 17.80 4.54 -12.70
C ALA A 94 16.79 5.21 -13.65
N VAL A 95 15.83 5.98 -13.10
CA VAL A 95 14.88 6.77 -13.89
C VAL A 95 15.62 7.80 -14.77
N GLN A 96 16.59 8.52 -14.22
CA GLN A 96 17.35 9.53 -14.97
C GLN A 96 18.18 8.94 -16.13
N GLN A 97 18.52 7.65 -16.07
CA GLN A 97 19.26 6.93 -17.11
C GLN A 97 18.37 6.10 -18.06
N SER A 98 17.06 6.22 -17.92
CA SER A 98 16.09 5.44 -18.68
C SER A 98 15.31 6.28 -19.70
N SER A 99 14.41 5.64 -20.44
CA SER A 99 13.46 6.30 -21.35
C SER A 99 12.11 6.62 -20.70
N ILE A 100 12.02 6.58 -19.36
CA ILE A 100 10.78 6.83 -18.63
C ILE A 100 10.31 8.26 -18.84
N ARG A 101 9.06 8.39 -19.27
CA ARG A 101 8.42 9.67 -19.55
C ARG A 101 7.37 10.06 -18.51
N LYS A 102 7.01 9.13 -17.61
CA LYS A 102 5.96 9.33 -16.62
C LYS A 102 6.07 8.34 -15.46
N ILE A 103 5.80 8.82 -14.25
CA ILE A 103 5.73 7.98 -13.05
C ILE A 103 4.35 8.14 -12.38
N VAL A 104 3.74 7.00 -12.05
CA VAL A 104 2.64 6.89 -11.08
C VAL A 104 3.20 6.24 -9.84
N TYR A 105 2.95 6.79 -8.66
CA TYR A 105 3.48 6.21 -7.43
C TYR A 105 2.47 6.16 -6.30
N LEU A 106 2.61 5.13 -5.45
CA LEU A 106 1.76 4.93 -4.29
C LEU A 106 2.38 5.61 -3.06
N SER A 107 1.72 6.63 -2.58
CA SER A 107 1.96 7.29 -1.30
C SER A 107 0.85 6.92 -0.30
N SER A 108 0.74 7.64 0.80
CA SER A 108 -0.23 7.39 1.87
C SER A 108 -0.85 8.69 2.36
N ILE A 109 -2.03 8.60 2.92
CA ILE A 109 -2.56 9.61 3.84
C ILE A 109 -1.45 10.00 4.84
N GLY A 110 -1.28 11.30 5.09
CA GLY A 110 -0.17 11.80 5.91
C GLY A 110 1.19 11.89 5.22
N GLY A 111 1.32 11.49 3.93
CA GLY A 111 2.57 11.58 3.18
C GLY A 111 3.14 13.00 3.00
N HIS A 112 2.35 14.04 3.25
CA HIS A 112 2.79 15.44 3.28
C HIS A 112 3.44 15.88 4.59
N LEU A 113 3.34 15.08 5.64
CA LEU A 113 3.81 15.42 6.99
C LEU A 113 5.29 15.01 7.19
N ARG A 114 6.07 15.90 7.81
CA ARG A 114 7.52 15.72 8.00
C ARG A 114 7.91 14.94 9.26
N ASN A 115 6.96 14.71 10.16
CA ASN A 115 7.21 14.04 11.45
C ASN A 115 5.91 13.51 12.04
N GLY A 116 5.99 12.72 13.10
CA GLY A 116 4.83 12.18 13.81
C GLY A 116 4.02 11.18 13.00
N THR A 117 4.59 10.63 11.94
CA THR A 117 3.92 9.70 11.01
C THR A 117 4.53 8.31 11.00
N GLY A 118 5.59 8.11 11.78
CA GLY A 118 6.25 6.82 11.93
C GLY A 118 6.62 6.19 10.59
N ALA A 119 6.08 5.02 10.30
CA ALA A 119 6.37 4.29 9.06
C ALA A 119 5.95 5.00 7.76
N ILE A 120 5.09 6.03 7.83
CA ILE A 120 4.69 6.84 6.67
C ILE A 120 5.75 7.88 6.30
N LEU A 121 6.65 8.26 7.22
CA LEU A 121 7.69 9.26 6.96
C LEU A 121 8.50 8.96 5.69
N LYS A 122 8.79 7.70 5.41
CA LYS A 122 9.45 7.25 4.18
C LYS A 122 8.73 7.67 2.90
N LEU A 123 7.41 7.86 2.95
CA LEU A 123 6.63 8.26 1.78
C LEU A 123 6.67 9.78 1.58
N TYR A 124 6.83 10.56 2.65
CA TYR A 124 7.19 11.97 2.52
C TYR A 124 8.48 12.13 1.70
N ASP A 125 9.53 11.39 2.05
CA ASP A 125 10.81 11.44 1.34
C ASP A 125 10.66 11.02 -0.13
N MET A 126 9.83 9.99 -0.40
CA MET A 126 9.53 9.55 -1.76
C MET A 126 8.82 10.65 -2.57
N GLU A 127 7.80 11.31 -2.01
CA GLU A 127 7.11 12.43 -2.67
C GLU A 127 8.08 13.55 -3.03
N GLN A 128 8.95 13.96 -2.08
CA GLN A 128 9.95 15.01 -2.32
C GLN A 128 10.93 14.60 -3.42
N LYS A 129 11.47 13.38 -3.36
CA LYS A 129 12.49 12.90 -4.31
C LYS A 129 11.94 12.74 -5.72
N LEU A 130 10.75 12.14 -5.88
CA LEU A 130 10.15 11.96 -7.21
C LEU A 130 9.71 13.29 -7.83
N ARG A 131 9.34 14.29 -7.02
CA ARG A 131 9.02 15.63 -7.49
C ARG A 131 10.22 16.39 -8.06
N LEU A 132 11.44 16.03 -7.69
CA LEU A 132 12.67 16.65 -8.20
C LEU A 132 13.10 16.08 -9.57
N LEU A 133 12.44 15.03 -10.06
CA LEU A 133 12.70 14.50 -11.39
C LEU A 133 12.06 15.40 -12.46
N ASP A 134 12.76 15.63 -13.56
CA ASP A 134 12.25 16.43 -14.69
C ASP A 134 11.36 15.57 -15.62
N ILE A 135 10.39 14.88 -15.01
CA ILE A 135 9.37 14.10 -15.71
C ILE A 135 8.04 14.20 -14.99
N PRO A 136 6.90 14.11 -15.69
CA PRO A 136 5.59 14.12 -15.06
C PRO A 136 5.40 13.00 -14.04
N THR A 137 4.88 13.37 -12.88
CA THR A 137 4.57 12.39 -11.82
C THR A 137 3.15 12.57 -11.29
N VAL A 138 2.50 11.47 -10.90
CA VAL A 138 1.27 11.51 -10.11
C VAL A 138 1.40 10.59 -8.91
N GLY A 139 1.23 11.16 -7.72
CA GLY A 139 1.20 10.44 -6.46
C GLY A 139 -0.22 10.14 -6.02
N ILE A 140 -0.46 8.96 -5.49
CA ILE A 140 -1.73 8.55 -4.89
C ILE A 140 -1.49 8.42 -3.38
N ARG A 141 -1.98 9.37 -2.59
CA ARG A 141 -2.05 9.26 -1.13
C ARG A 141 -3.29 8.43 -0.79
N ALA A 142 -3.10 7.14 -0.59
CA ALA A 142 -4.17 6.23 -0.23
C ALA A 142 -4.50 6.33 1.25
N GLY A 143 -5.78 6.21 1.59
CA GLY A 143 -6.25 6.04 2.96
C GLY A 143 -5.74 4.74 3.60
N TRP A 144 -6.23 4.41 4.80
CA TRP A 144 -5.92 3.16 5.47
C TRP A 144 -6.38 1.97 4.63
N PHE A 145 -5.49 1.00 4.36
CA PHE A 145 -5.85 -0.16 3.55
C PHE A 145 -6.80 -1.09 4.30
N MET A 146 -7.92 -1.43 3.70
CA MET A 146 -8.87 -2.42 4.25
C MET A 146 -8.19 -3.79 4.44
N GLU A 147 -7.23 -4.13 3.62
CA GLU A 147 -6.45 -5.37 3.68
C GLU A 147 -5.56 -5.49 4.93
N ASN A 148 -5.33 -4.39 5.66
CA ASN A 148 -4.59 -4.44 6.94
C ASN A 148 -5.32 -5.27 8.00
N PHE A 149 -6.61 -5.53 7.84
CA PHE A 149 -7.39 -6.39 8.72
C PHE A 149 -7.30 -7.89 8.38
N GLY A 150 -6.47 -8.31 7.39
CA GLY A 150 -6.40 -9.72 6.98
C GLY A 150 -6.16 -10.71 8.12
N GLU A 151 -5.18 -10.46 9.00
CA GLU A 151 -4.93 -11.30 10.17
C GLU A 151 -6.03 -11.16 11.23
N SER A 152 -6.63 -9.97 11.37
CA SER A 152 -7.79 -9.76 12.28
C SER A 152 -8.99 -10.59 11.87
N ILE A 153 -9.22 -10.80 10.56
CA ILE A 153 -10.29 -11.67 10.04
C ILE A 153 -10.08 -13.11 10.53
N LYS A 154 -8.86 -13.64 10.44
CA LYS A 154 -8.53 -15.01 10.90
C LYS A 154 -8.76 -15.17 12.40
N GLN A 155 -8.29 -14.20 13.17
CA GLN A 155 -8.47 -14.21 14.62
C GLN A 155 -9.95 -14.10 15.00
N ALA A 156 -10.70 -13.19 14.38
CA ALA A 156 -12.13 -13.04 14.60
C ALA A 156 -12.89 -14.34 14.32
N ALA A 157 -12.54 -15.01 13.22
CA ALA A 157 -13.16 -16.27 12.84
C ALA A 157 -12.94 -17.38 13.90
N SER A 158 -11.72 -17.52 14.40
CA SER A 158 -11.36 -18.55 15.39
C SER A 158 -11.80 -18.21 16.82
N GLU A 159 -11.56 -16.96 17.25
CA GLU A 159 -11.66 -16.57 18.66
C GLU A 159 -12.91 -15.74 19.02
N GLY A 160 -13.62 -15.18 18.01
CA GLY A 160 -14.78 -14.29 18.24
C GLY A 160 -14.40 -12.86 18.62
N PHE A 161 -13.12 -12.51 18.51
CA PHE A 161 -12.62 -11.16 18.68
C PHE A 161 -11.35 -10.96 17.84
N PHE A 162 -10.93 -9.70 17.67
CA PHE A 162 -9.61 -9.36 17.13
C PHE A 162 -9.02 -8.17 17.89
N TYR A 163 -7.69 -8.05 17.82
CA TYR A 163 -6.98 -6.91 18.38
C TYR A 163 -6.89 -5.77 17.37
N SER A 164 -7.05 -4.53 17.87
CA SER A 164 -6.96 -3.31 17.08
C SER A 164 -5.99 -2.31 17.71
N PHE A 165 -5.21 -1.66 16.86
CA PHE A 165 -4.39 -0.50 17.22
C PHE A 165 -5.15 0.82 17.01
N ILE A 166 -6.34 0.79 16.40
CA ILE A 166 -7.23 1.95 16.29
C ILE A 166 -7.87 2.16 17.65
N ASN A 167 -7.66 3.35 18.21
CA ASN A 167 -8.08 3.72 19.56
C ASN A 167 -8.58 5.19 19.59
N PRO A 168 -9.82 5.46 20.00
CA PRO A 168 -10.85 4.48 20.42
C PRO A 168 -11.33 3.58 19.25
N ALA A 169 -12.01 2.46 19.60
CA ALA A 169 -12.42 1.47 18.60
C ALA A 169 -13.42 1.99 17.56
N ASP A 170 -14.20 3.02 17.93
CA ASP A 170 -15.19 3.73 17.10
C ASP A 170 -14.55 4.87 16.25
N LEU A 171 -13.25 5.13 16.39
CA LEU A 171 -12.55 6.14 15.59
C LEU A 171 -12.67 5.82 14.10
N LYS A 172 -13.29 6.74 13.36
CA LYS A 172 -13.47 6.64 11.91
C LYS A 172 -12.21 7.09 11.16
N LEU A 173 -11.71 6.24 10.29
CA LEU A 173 -10.59 6.52 9.41
C LEU A 173 -11.03 6.40 7.94
N PRO A 174 -10.49 7.23 7.02
CA PRO A 174 -10.69 7.01 5.60
C PRO A 174 -9.94 5.73 5.21
N MET A 175 -10.71 4.68 4.87
CA MET A 175 -10.19 3.39 4.45
C MET A 175 -10.42 3.19 2.97
N VAL A 176 -9.54 2.43 2.31
CA VAL A 176 -9.63 2.16 0.87
C VAL A 176 -9.17 0.74 0.56
N ALA A 177 -9.81 0.07 -0.40
CA ALA A 177 -9.41 -1.24 -0.86
C ALA A 177 -8.22 -1.16 -1.83
N ALA A 178 -7.29 -2.10 -1.74
CA ALA A 178 -6.17 -2.21 -2.68
C ALA A 178 -6.64 -2.35 -4.14
N LYS A 179 -7.84 -2.90 -4.36
CA LYS A 179 -8.51 -2.98 -5.66
C LYS A 179 -8.71 -1.59 -6.27
N ASP A 180 -9.26 -0.65 -5.52
CA ASP A 180 -9.55 0.70 -5.99
C ASP A 180 -8.25 1.49 -6.24
N ILE A 181 -7.25 1.29 -5.38
CA ILE A 181 -5.92 1.90 -5.56
C ILE A 181 -5.27 1.40 -6.87
N GLY A 182 -5.27 0.08 -7.08
CA GLY A 182 -4.69 -0.54 -8.27
C GLY A 182 -5.43 -0.12 -9.54
N HIS A 183 -6.77 -0.06 -9.47
CA HIS A 183 -7.61 0.42 -10.58
C HIS A 183 -7.25 1.87 -10.96
N LEU A 184 -7.27 2.79 -10.00
CA LEU A 184 -6.91 4.19 -10.24
C LEU A 184 -5.48 4.31 -10.79
N ALA A 185 -4.52 3.61 -10.21
CA ALA A 185 -3.14 3.64 -10.68
C ALA A 185 -3.01 3.15 -12.13
N SER A 186 -3.72 2.07 -12.51
CA SER A 186 -3.72 1.56 -13.88
C SER A 186 -4.30 2.57 -14.88
N LEU A 187 -5.35 3.30 -14.51
CA LEU A 187 -5.94 4.38 -15.32
C LEU A 187 -4.96 5.54 -15.50
N LEU A 188 -4.35 6.02 -14.41
CA LEU A 188 -3.38 7.12 -14.43
C LEU A 188 -2.14 6.78 -15.26
N MET A 189 -1.69 5.53 -15.24
CA MET A 189 -0.59 5.07 -16.09
C MET A 189 -0.88 5.20 -17.59
N GLN A 190 -2.14 5.19 -17.99
CA GLN A 190 -2.56 5.28 -19.41
C GLN A 190 -2.87 6.72 -19.85
N GLN A 191 -3.12 7.64 -18.91
CA GLN A 191 -3.42 9.03 -19.21
C GLN A 191 -2.16 9.83 -19.57
N GLU A 192 -2.32 10.88 -20.38
CA GLU A 192 -1.30 11.92 -20.55
C GLU A 192 -1.17 12.71 -19.24
N LEU A 193 0.06 12.91 -18.79
CA LEU A 193 0.35 13.67 -17.56
C LEU A 193 1.22 14.87 -17.88
N GLN A 194 0.99 15.96 -17.15
CA GLN A 194 1.82 17.16 -17.19
C GLN A 194 2.16 17.57 -15.75
N GLY A 195 3.42 17.95 -15.54
CA GLY A 195 3.90 18.40 -14.23
C GLY A 195 3.77 17.33 -13.13
N HIS A 196 3.59 17.80 -11.91
CA HIS A 196 3.47 16.94 -10.73
C HIS A 196 2.08 17.08 -10.13
N ARG A 197 1.36 15.97 -10.03
CA ARG A 197 0.00 15.91 -9.46
C ARG A 197 0.00 15.07 -8.20
N MET A 198 -0.90 15.38 -7.28
CA MET A 198 -1.19 14.58 -6.10
C MET A 198 -2.69 14.32 -6.04
N ILE A 199 -3.04 13.08 -5.74
CA ILE A 199 -4.42 12.61 -5.56
C ILE A 199 -4.52 12.03 -4.15
N GLU A 200 -5.59 12.36 -3.44
CA GLU A 200 -5.96 11.72 -2.18
C GLU A 200 -7.13 10.78 -2.44
N LEU A 201 -6.91 9.49 -2.15
CA LEU A 201 -7.86 8.41 -2.44
C LEU A 201 -8.34 7.76 -1.15
N SER A 202 -9.64 7.82 -0.91
CA SER A 202 -10.31 7.01 0.12
C SER A 202 -11.32 6.04 -0.50
N GLY A 203 -11.91 5.15 0.30
CA GLY A 203 -13.07 4.37 -0.11
C GLY A 203 -14.34 5.20 -0.09
N PRO A 204 -15.51 4.55 -0.30
CA PRO A 204 -16.79 5.25 -0.39
C PRO A 204 -17.24 5.85 0.94
N ASP A 205 -16.68 5.39 2.06
CA ASP A 205 -17.03 5.84 3.41
C ASP A 205 -15.80 5.79 4.34
N VAL A 206 -15.97 6.27 5.57
CA VAL A 206 -15.01 6.17 6.66
C VAL A 206 -15.43 5.05 7.60
N TYR A 207 -14.47 4.27 8.07
CA TYR A 207 -14.75 3.09 8.87
C TYR A 207 -13.90 3.06 10.14
N SER A 208 -14.42 2.38 11.17
CA SER A 208 -13.75 2.13 12.45
C SER A 208 -13.46 0.64 12.65
N ALA A 209 -12.74 0.31 13.71
CA ALA A 209 -12.58 -1.09 14.11
C ALA A 209 -13.91 -1.75 14.52
N GLU A 210 -14.85 -0.98 15.08
CA GLU A 210 -16.19 -1.47 15.40
C GLU A 210 -17.01 -1.79 14.14
N ASP A 211 -16.86 -1.00 13.06
CA ASP A 211 -17.51 -1.34 11.78
C ASP A 211 -16.95 -2.63 11.20
N VAL A 212 -15.61 -2.84 11.30
CA VAL A 212 -14.98 -4.11 10.92
C VAL A 212 -15.59 -5.27 11.73
N ALA A 213 -15.73 -5.14 13.05
CA ALA A 213 -16.33 -6.16 13.89
C ALA A 213 -17.79 -6.43 13.51
N SER A 214 -18.57 -5.39 13.20
CA SER A 214 -19.96 -5.50 12.74
C SER A 214 -20.08 -6.27 11.42
N VAL A 215 -19.25 -5.91 10.43
CA VAL A 215 -19.21 -6.61 9.14
C VAL A 215 -18.81 -8.07 9.32
N LEU A 216 -17.76 -8.36 10.09
CA LEU A 216 -17.33 -9.73 10.36
C LEU A 216 -18.38 -10.52 11.14
N SER A 217 -19.11 -9.88 12.07
CA SER A 217 -20.22 -10.54 12.79
C SER A 217 -21.31 -11.00 11.84
N THR A 218 -21.62 -10.18 10.83
CA THR A 218 -22.60 -10.53 9.79
C THR A 218 -22.08 -11.67 8.89
N LEU A 219 -20.82 -11.58 8.44
CA LEU A 219 -20.23 -12.58 7.53
C LEU A 219 -20.02 -13.94 8.19
N PHE A 220 -19.72 -13.98 9.50
CA PHE A 220 -19.50 -15.23 10.24
C PHE A 220 -20.74 -15.72 11.01
N GLU A 221 -21.86 -15.01 10.96
CA GLU A 221 -23.09 -15.32 11.68
C GLU A 221 -22.85 -15.52 13.21
N LYS A 222 -21.89 -14.79 13.77
CA LYS A 222 -21.54 -14.84 15.20
C LYS A 222 -21.07 -13.47 15.69
N GLN A 223 -21.27 -13.20 16.98
CA GLN A 223 -20.78 -11.96 17.58
C GLN A 223 -19.25 -11.89 17.56
N ILE A 224 -18.74 -10.82 16.95
CA ILE A 224 -17.32 -10.47 16.95
C ILE A 224 -17.12 -9.19 17.75
N SER A 225 -16.09 -9.15 18.58
CA SER A 225 -15.75 -7.97 19.38
C SER A 225 -14.34 -7.45 19.07
N VAL A 226 -14.10 -6.17 19.35
CA VAL A 226 -12.78 -5.53 19.24
C VAL A 226 -12.11 -5.49 20.62
N LYS A 227 -10.84 -5.85 20.67
CA LYS A 227 -9.97 -5.61 21.84
C LYS A 227 -8.93 -4.58 21.46
N VAL A 228 -9.06 -3.36 21.98
CA VAL A 228 -8.10 -2.28 21.72
C VAL A 228 -6.81 -2.56 22.47
N ILE A 229 -5.69 -2.47 21.77
CA ILE A 229 -4.36 -2.54 22.37
C ILE A 229 -4.04 -1.16 22.96
N PRO A 230 -3.70 -1.06 24.27
CA PRO A 230 -3.27 0.21 24.87
C PRO A 230 -1.99 0.75 24.21
N SER A 231 -1.87 2.08 24.08
CA SER A 231 -0.73 2.71 23.37
C SER A 231 0.64 2.35 23.97
N GLU A 232 0.72 2.19 25.29
CA GLU A 232 1.93 1.75 25.98
C GLU A 232 2.40 0.33 25.60
N GLN A 233 1.50 -0.47 24.97
CA GLN A 233 1.81 -1.83 24.53
C GLN A 233 2.12 -1.91 23.03
N TYR A 234 2.00 -0.84 22.24
CA TYR A 234 2.17 -0.88 20.79
C TYR A 234 3.53 -1.47 20.40
N GLN A 235 4.63 -0.92 20.90
CA GLN A 235 5.96 -1.39 20.53
C GLN A 235 6.21 -2.85 20.93
N SER A 236 5.79 -3.25 22.14
CA SER A 236 5.97 -4.64 22.60
C SER A 236 5.15 -5.62 21.77
N THR A 237 3.95 -5.24 21.36
CA THR A 237 3.08 -6.06 20.50
C THR A 237 3.69 -6.21 19.10
N TYR A 238 4.20 -5.13 18.50
CA TYR A 238 4.85 -5.22 17.20
C TYR A 238 6.12 -6.08 17.22
N ARG A 239 6.90 -6.05 18.31
CA ARG A 239 8.03 -6.98 18.49
C ARG A 239 7.57 -8.44 18.56
N GLN A 240 6.46 -8.73 19.23
CA GLN A 240 5.88 -10.08 19.26
C GLN A 240 5.44 -10.54 17.87
N PHE A 241 5.07 -9.60 16.97
CA PHE A 241 4.78 -9.89 15.58
C PHE A 241 6.04 -10.01 14.70
N GLY A 242 7.23 -9.96 15.30
CA GLY A 242 8.51 -10.18 14.61
C GLY A 242 9.12 -8.93 13.96
N LEU A 243 8.65 -7.73 14.31
CA LEU A 243 9.27 -6.50 13.83
C LEU A 243 10.54 -6.19 14.63
N THR A 244 11.54 -5.58 13.99
CA THR A 244 12.70 -5.02 14.68
C THR A 244 12.29 -3.89 15.63
N ASP A 245 13.15 -3.54 16.57
CA ASP A 245 12.88 -2.43 17.51
C ASP A 245 12.62 -1.11 16.78
N ALA A 246 13.39 -0.82 15.73
CA ALA A 246 13.24 0.37 14.93
C ALA A 246 11.88 0.37 14.19
N ALA A 247 11.50 -0.74 13.57
CA ALA A 247 10.22 -0.86 12.89
C ALA A 247 9.04 -0.80 13.87
N ALA A 248 9.13 -1.45 15.03
CA ALA A 248 8.11 -1.42 16.07
C ALA A 248 7.86 0.01 16.59
N LYS A 249 8.92 0.80 16.77
CA LYS A 249 8.82 2.21 17.14
C LYS A 249 8.11 3.04 16.08
N LEU A 250 8.47 2.86 14.80
CA LEU A 250 7.83 3.56 13.68
C LEU A 250 6.35 3.19 13.55
N MET A 251 5.99 1.93 13.74
CA MET A 251 4.61 1.48 13.68
C MET A 251 3.78 2.02 14.87
N ALA A 252 4.35 2.07 16.06
CA ALA A 252 3.70 2.66 17.22
C ALA A 252 3.41 4.16 17.00
N GLU A 253 4.42 4.94 16.56
CA GLU A 253 4.25 6.35 16.23
C GLU A 253 3.18 6.58 15.14
N MET A 254 3.15 5.73 14.11
CA MET A 254 2.14 5.79 13.07
C MET A 254 0.71 5.60 13.64
N ASN A 255 0.50 4.59 14.48
CA ASN A 255 -0.81 4.38 15.10
C ASN A 255 -1.21 5.53 16.02
N GLU A 256 -0.29 6.06 16.82
CA GLU A 256 -0.54 7.26 17.64
C GLU A 256 -0.92 8.45 16.76
N GLY A 257 -0.26 8.64 15.62
CA GLY A 257 -0.55 9.68 14.65
C GLY A 257 -1.95 9.57 14.03
N PHE A 258 -2.42 8.36 13.77
CA PHE A 258 -3.81 8.13 13.35
C PHE A 258 -4.80 8.40 14.49
N ASN A 259 -4.54 7.85 15.66
CA ASN A 259 -5.46 7.91 16.81
C ASN A 259 -5.67 9.33 17.36
N ASN A 260 -4.66 10.20 17.23
CA ASN A 260 -4.76 11.61 17.64
C ASN A 260 -5.17 12.57 16.51
N GLY A 261 -5.42 12.05 15.29
CA GLY A 261 -5.85 12.84 14.13
C GLY A 261 -4.72 13.65 13.47
N HIS A 262 -3.45 13.43 13.84
CA HIS A 262 -2.30 14.05 13.18
C HIS A 262 -2.16 13.55 11.75
N ILE A 263 -2.25 12.23 11.55
CA ILE A 263 -2.23 11.62 10.21
C ILE A 263 -3.63 11.76 9.60
N ARG A 264 -3.71 12.63 8.60
CA ARG A 264 -4.93 12.93 7.85
C ARG A 264 -4.60 13.32 6.41
N PHE A 265 -5.59 13.40 5.55
CA PHE A 265 -5.44 14.01 4.23
C PHE A 265 -5.14 15.52 4.36
N GLU A 266 -4.38 16.03 3.41
CA GLU A 266 -4.01 17.45 3.39
C GLU A 266 -5.22 18.34 3.06
N ASN A 267 -6.15 17.83 2.23
CA ASN A 267 -7.37 18.50 1.77
C ASN A 267 -7.10 19.94 1.26
N LYS A 268 -5.99 20.11 0.53
CA LYS A 268 -5.52 21.40 0.03
C LYS A 268 -6.04 21.65 -1.38
N GLU A 269 -6.29 22.91 -1.71
CA GLU A 269 -6.59 23.34 -3.08
C GLU A 269 -5.50 22.85 -4.07
N GLY A 270 -5.92 22.29 -5.20
CA GLY A 270 -5.04 21.69 -6.19
C GLY A 270 -4.69 20.20 -5.95
N ILE A 271 -5.17 19.60 -4.85
CA ILE A 271 -5.12 18.16 -4.61
C ILE A 271 -6.49 17.57 -4.93
N GLU A 272 -6.52 16.62 -5.87
CA GLU A 272 -7.76 15.97 -6.28
C GLU A 272 -8.18 14.94 -5.23
N GLN A 273 -9.47 14.99 -4.84
CA GLN A 273 -10.08 14.00 -3.96
C GLN A 273 -10.83 12.96 -4.79
N ILE A 274 -10.44 11.69 -4.68
CA ILE A 274 -11.10 10.57 -5.38
C ILE A 274 -11.62 9.58 -4.34
N TYR A 275 -12.78 9.01 -4.62
CA TYR A 275 -13.40 8.00 -3.79
C TYR A 275 -13.48 6.67 -4.56
N GLY A 276 -12.95 5.60 -3.97
CA GLY A 276 -13.12 4.24 -4.45
C GLY A 276 -14.55 3.76 -4.25
N GLU A 277 -14.92 2.68 -4.91
CA GLU A 277 -16.28 2.13 -4.89
C GLU A 277 -16.40 0.91 -3.97
N THR A 278 -15.29 0.25 -3.63
CA THR A 278 -15.30 -0.98 -2.85
C THR A 278 -15.62 -0.70 -1.38
N THR A 279 -16.74 -1.22 -0.91
CA THR A 279 -17.15 -1.12 0.49
C THR A 279 -16.32 -2.03 1.40
N LEU A 280 -16.33 -1.74 2.71
CA LEU A 280 -15.68 -2.60 3.71
C LEU A 280 -16.22 -4.04 3.67
N ALA A 281 -17.54 -4.20 3.52
CA ALA A 281 -18.18 -5.52 3.46
C ALA A 281 -17.75 -6.33 2.24
N GLU A 282 -17.70 -5.70 1.06
CA GLU A 282 -17.21 -6.35 -0.18
C GLU A 282 -15.74 -6.75 -0.06
N ASN A 283 -14.89 -5.87 0.48
CA ASN A 283 -13.47 -6.18 0.66
C ASN A 283 -13.25 -7.35 1.64
N MET A 284 -13.97 -7.36 2.77
CA MET A 284 -13.88 -8.45 3.76
C MET A 284 -14.39 -9.78 3.19
N SER A 285 -15.53 -9.78 2.48
CA SER A 285 -16.08 -10.96 1.81
C SER A 285 -15.07 -11.53 0.79
N PHE A 286 -14.52 -10.69 -0.06
CA PHE A 286 -13.50 -11.10 -1.04
C PHE A 286 -12.24 -11.67 -0.37
N THR A 287 -11.78 -11.08 0.74
CA THR A 287 -10.61 -11.56 1.49
C THR A 287 -10.86 -12.94 2.08
N ILE A 288 -12.05 -13.17 2.66
CA ILE A 288 -12.46 -14.47 3.21
C ILE A 288 -12.52 -15.54 2.13
N GLU A 289 -13.12 -15.22 0.98
CA GLU A 289 -13.21 -16.14 -0.16
C GLU A 289 -11.83 -16.51 -0.73
N LYS A 290 -10.96 -15.53 -0.92
CA LYS A 290 -9.62 -15.72 -1.48
C LYS A 290 -8.71 -16.58 -0.61
N GLU A 291 -8.83 -16.47 0.70
CA GLU A 291 -8.04 -17.27 1.64
C GLU A 291 -8.64 -18.65 1.89
N HIS A 292 -9.69 -19.05 1.16
CA HIS A 292 -10.41 -20.33 1.33
C HIS A 292 -10.82 -20.59 2.80
N MET A 293 -11.14 -19.52 3.52
CA MET A 293 -11.62 -19.62 4.89
C MET A 293 -13.05 -20.16 4.88
N ASN A 294 -13.20 -21.48 4.75
CA ASN A 294 -14.49 -22.15 4.88
C ASN A 294 -14.95 -22.13 6.35
N PHE A 295 -15.57 -21.08 6.75
CA PHE A 295 -16.19 -20.94 8.09
C PHE A 295 -17.68 -21.28 8.08
N ARG A 296 -18.13 -22.25 7.29
CA ARG A 296 -19.46 -22.82 7.53
C ARG A 296 -19.39 -23.55 8.85
N ALA A 297 -20.19 -23.07 9.81
CA ALA A 297 -20.34 -23.58 11.17
C ALA A 297 -20.36 -25.11 11.15
N LYS A 298 -19.52 -25.73 12.00
CA LYS A 298 -19.71 -27.09 12.46
C LYS A 298 -20.76 -27.12 13.53
#